data_7f00ffa73919601e4ed4d6bb6181bd0e
#
_entry.id   7f00ffa73919601e4ed4d6bb6181bd0e
#
_cell.length_a   1.000
_cell.length_b   1.000
_cell.length_c   1.000
_cell.angle_alpha   90.00
_cell.angle_beta   90.00
_cell.angle_gamma   90.00
#
_symmetry.space_group_name_H-M   'P 1'
#
loop_
_entity.id
_entity.type
_entity.pdbx_description
1 polymer ?
#
loop_
_entity_poly.entity_id
_entity_poly.type
_entity_poly.pdbx_seq_one_letter_code
_entity_poly.pdbx_strand_id
1 'polypeptide(L)'
;MAVRSARARRLQTVLLLALIVIGTGLLLTRCPANRDGMPGQLAQAMTETTSAARSGASALDMWMAERSTAQLTSVQLSDARDEVINAYEGIAELRADDPADIARQQMLTESMTSIIGTLNAASAAVRGIASQPPADRVRNDLLAVAAELERGYR
;
A
#
# COMPACT_ATOMS: atom_id res chain seq x y z
N MET A 1 48.08 30.26 5.00
CA MET A 1 47.10 29.68 4.04
C MET A 1 46.11 28.68 4.66
N ALA A 2 46.29 28.20 5.89
CA ALA A 2 45.41 27.19 6.53
C ALA A 2 44.05 27.69 7.05
N VAL A 3 43.85 28.98 7.31
CA VAL A 3 42.62 29.54 7.89
C VAL A 3 41.45 29.65 6.87
N ARG A 4 41.77 29.79 5.56
CA ARG A 4 40.78 29.84 4.49
C ARG A 4 40.11 28.47 4.25
N SER A 5 40.84 27.37 4.43
CA SER A 5 40.29 26.01 4.21
C SER A 5 39.34 25.56 5.32
N ALA A 6 39.57 26.01 6.57
CA ALA A 6 38.69 25.69 7.69
C ALA A 6 37.35 26.42 7.62
N ARG A 7 37.31 27.67 7.13
CA ARG A 7 36.06 28.42 6.91
C ARG A 7 35.24 27.85 5.75
N ALA A 8 35.92 27.46 4.66
CA ALA A 8 35.25 26.82 3.53
C ALA A 8 34.61 25.49 3.90
N ARG A 9 35.29 24.64 4.70
CA ARG A 9 34.71 23.39 5.19
C ARG A 9 33.52 23.59 6.12
N ARG A 10 33.57 24.57 7.03
CA ARG A 10 32.42 24.91 7.91
C ARG A 10 31.22 25.42 7.11
N LEU A 11 31.44 26.27 6.10
CA LEU A 11 30.38 26.74 5.20
C LEU A 11 29.76 25.56 4.43
N GLN A 12 30.56 24.65 3.94
CA GLN A 12 30.09 23.46 3.20
C GLN A 12 29.28 22.52 4.09
N THR A 13 29.69 22.31 5.35
CA THR A 13 28.95 21.50 6.33
C THR A 13 27.61 22.14 6.71
N VAL A 14 27.58 23.45 6.91
CA VAL A 14 26.34 24.19 7.21
C VAL A 14 25.36 24.14 6.04
N LEU A 15 25.88 24.28 4.81
CA LEU A 15 25.07 24.23 3.59
C LEU A 15 24.48 22.82 3.35
N LEU A 16 25.25 21.77 3.61
CA LEU A 16 24.80 20.38 3.57
C LEU A 16 23.72 20.10 4.61
N LEU A 17 23.91 20.56 5.86
CA LEU A 17 22.93 20.43 6.93
C LEU A 17 21.63 21.17 6.59
N ALA A 18 21.75 22.41 6.08
CA ALA A 18 20.57 23.18 5.64
C ALA A 18 19.81 22.47 4.51
N LEU A 19 20.53 21.88 3.54
CA LEU A 19 19.93 21.12 2.43
C LEU A 19 19.21 19.87 2.92
N ILE A 20 19.77 19.16 3.91
CA ILE A 20 19.14 17.99 4.53
C ILE A 20 17.87 18.39 5.30
N VAL A 21 17.94 19.48 6.08
CA VAL A 21 16.77 19.97 6.85
C VAL A 21 15.67 20.45 5.91
N ILE A 22 16.01 21.20 4.84
CA ILE A 22 15.04 21.64 3.84
C ILE A 22 14.47 20.44 3.06
N GLY A 23 15.32 19.48 2.67
CA GLY A 23 14.90 18.27 1.96
C GLY A 23 13.96 17.41 2.81
N THR A 24 14.28 17.21 4.10
CA THR A 24 13.43 16.47 5.05
C THR A 24 12.14 17.24 5.32
N GLY A 25 12.18 18.55 5.47
CA GLY A 25 11.00 19.39 5.63
C GLY A 25 10.07 19.34 4.42
N LEU A 26 10.61 19.39 3.20
CA LEU A 26 9.85 19.25 1.95
C LEU A 26 9.25 17.84 1.78
N LEU A 27 9.95 16.79 2.20
CA LEU A 27 9.43 15.43 2.22
C LEU A 27 8.27 15.27 3.21
N LEU A 28 8.39 15.83 4.40
CA LEU A 28 7.32 15.82 5.43
C LEU A 28 6.09 16.64 5.01
N THR A 29 6.27 17.76 4.30
CA THR A 29 5.15 18.57 3.79
C THR A 29 4.51 17.99 2.54
N ARG A 30 5.20 17.11 1.81
CA ARG A 30 4.64 16.36 0.67
C ARG A 30 4.05 15.02 1.03
N CYS A 31 4.19 14.54 2.28
CA CYS A 31 3.35 13.46 2.77
C CYS A 31 1.89 13.93 2.73
N PRO A 32 0.99 13.28 1.96
CA PRO A 32 -0.41 13.68 1.87
C PRO A 32 -1.19 13.22 3.10
N ALA A 33 -0.66 13.51 4.31
CA ALA A 33 -1.29 13.17 5.59
C ALA A 33 -2.52 14.04 5.91
N ASN A 34 -2.90 14.94 5.01
CA ASN A 34 -4.08 15.77 5.14
C ASN A 34 -4.75 15.92 3.77
N ARG A 35 -5.37 14.86 3.28
CA ARG A 35 -6.47 15.04 2.34
C ARG A 35 -7.68 15.43 3.18
N ASP A 36 -8.07 16.69 3.05
CA ASP A 36 -9.15 17.30 3.80
C ASP A 36 -10.45 16.52 3.66
N GLY A 37 -10.93 15.95 4.79
CA GLY A 37 -12.25 15.35 4.92
C GLY A 37 -12.37 13.89 4.48
N MET A 38 -13.58 13.38 4.62
CA MET A 38 -13.98 12.00 4.35
C MET A 38 -13.62 11.52 2.93
N PRO A 39 -13.91 12.27 1.85
CA PRO A 39 -13.57 11.83 0.49
C PRO A 39 -12.08 11.59 0.28
N GLY A 40 -11.23 12.39 0.91
CA GLY A 40 -9.79 12.25 0.82
C GLY A 40 -9.26 10.99 1.51
N GLN A 41 -9.79 10.65 2.68
CA GLN A 41 -9.44 9.45 3.43
C GLN A 41 -9.89 8.19 2.68
N LEU A 42 -11.10 8.18 2.13
CA LEU A 42 -11.60 7.08 1.30
C LEU A 42 -10.77 6.91 0.01
N ALA A 43 -10.36 8.00 -0.64
CA ALA A 43 -9.51 7.94 -1.83
C ALA A 43 -8.09 7.41 -1.52
N GLN A 44 -7.55 7.74 -0.35
CA GLN A 44 -6.28 7.18 0.11
C GLN A 44 -6.41 5.69 0.38
N ALA A 45 -7.41 5.26 1.14
CA ALA A 45 -7.67 3.86 1.43
C ALA A 45 -7.88 3.02 0.15
N MET A 46 -8.58 3.56 -0.86
CA MET A 46 -8.70 2.95 -2.18
C MET A 46 -7.33 2.74 -2.85
N THR A 47 -6.48 3.76 -2.81
CA THR A 47 -5.14 3.70 -3.42
C THR A 47 -4.25 2.67 -2.72
N GLU A 48 -4.25 2.64 -1.39
CA GLU A 48 -3.50 1.68 -0.58
C GLU A 48 -3.98 0.25 -0.85
N THR A 49 -5.29 0.03 -0.83
CA THR A 49 -5.91 -1.28 -1.10
C THR A 49 -5.58 -1.82 -2.49
N THR A 50 -5.68 -0.98 -3.52
CA THR A 50 -5.36 -1.41 -4.89
C THR A 50 -3.87 -1.68 -5.08
N SER A 51 -3.01 -0.90 -4.43
CA SER A 51 -1.56 -1.12 -4.40
C SER A 51 -1.21 -2.44 -3.74
N ALA A 52 -1.78 -2.72 -2.56
CA ALA A 52 -1.56 -3.96 -1.83
C ALA A 52 -2.03 -5.20 -2.62
N ALA A 53 -3.21 -5.14 -3.25
CA ALA A 53 -3.71 -6.23 -4.09
C ALA A 53 -2.77 -6.52 -5.27
N ARG A 54 -2.24 -5.49 -5.93
CA ARG A 54 -1.26 -5.63 -7.03
C ARG A 54 0.07 -6.15 -6.53
N SER A 55 0.52 -5.74 -5.34
CA SER A 55 1.75 -6.26 -4.72
C SER A 55 1.62 -7.75 -4.44
N GLY A 56 0.48 -8.19 -3.87
CA GLY A 56 0.20 -9.60 -3.67
C GLY A 56 0.16 -10.41 -4.96
N ALA A 57 -0.47 -9.88 -6.01
CA ALA A 57 -0.49 -10.52 -7.34
C ALA A 57 0.91 -10.64 -7.94
N SER A 58 1.75 -9.60 -7.81
CA SER A 58 3.14 -9.61 -8.27
C SER A 58 3.99 -10.63 -7.50
N ALA A 59 3.78 -10.77 -6.20
CA ALA A 59 4.46 -11.78 -5.39
C ALA A 59 4.14 -13.20 -5.87
N LEU A 60 2.87 -13.48 -6.22
CA LEU A 60 2.45 -14.75 -6.81
C LEU A 60 3.05 -14.98 -8.19
N ASP A 61 3.12 -13.95 -9.05
CA ASP A 61 3.77 -14.06 -10.37
C ASP A 61 5.24 -14.46 -10.23
N MET A 62 5.97 -13.83 -9.31
CA MET A 62 7.38 -14.17 -9.07
C MET A 62 7.56 -15.58 -8.53
N TRP A 63 6.67 -16.03 -7.67
CA TRP A 63 6.70 -17.38 -7.12
C TRP A 63 6.38 -18.44 -8.17
N MET A 64 5.32 -18.26 -8.96
CA MET A 64 4.95 -19.17 -10.05
C MET A 64 6.02 -19.26 -11.14
N ALA A 65 6.76 -18.19 -11.36
CA ALA A 65 7.90 -18.15 -12.27
C ALA A 65 9.22 -18.68 -11.66
N GLU A 66 9.17 -19.28 -10.45
CA GLU A 66 10.34 -19.80 -9.70
C GLU A 66 11.41 -18.74 -9.42
N ARG A 67 11.02 -17.45 -9.40
CA ARG A 67 11.91 -16.30 -9.16
C ARG A 67 11.87 -15.81 -7.70
N SER A 68 10.99 -16.40 -6.88
CA SER A 68 10.85 -16.13 -5.46
C SER A 68 10.67 -17.44 -4.69
N THR A 69 11.16 -17.48 -3.45
CA THR A 69 10.95 -18.62 -2.55
C THR A 69 9.56 -18.56 -1.91
N ALA A 70 9.00 -19.71 -1.49
CA ALA A 70 7.74 -19.74 -0.77
C ALA A 70 7.74 -18.91 0.53
N GLN A 71 8.90 -18.85 1.24
CA GLN A 71 9.04 -18.04 2.44
C GLN A 71 8.95 -16.54 2.12
N LEU A 72 9.70 -16.06 1.13
CA LEU A 72 9.68 -14.64 0.75
C LEU A 72 8.30 -14.24 0.25
N THR A 73 7.70 -15.05 -0.60
CA THR A 73 6.35 -14.81 -1.10
C THR A 73 5.31 -14.78 0.02
N SER A 74 5.42 -15.67 1.01
CA SER A 74 4.53 -15.67 2.18
C SER A 74 4.64 -14.39 3.01
N VAL A 75 5.85 -13.83 3.16
CA VAL A 75 6.06 -12.55 3.83
C VAL A 75 5.40 -11.42 3.01
N GLN A 76 5.67 -11.34 1.70
CA GLN A 76 5.09 -10.33 0.83
C GLN A 76 3.55 -10.36 0.81
N LEU A 77 2.94 -11.56 0.83
CA LEU A 77 1.49 -11.71 0.93
C LEU A 77 0.95 -11.28 2.30
N SER A 78 1.70 -11.55 3.38
CA SER A 78 1.35 -11.07 4.72
C SER A 78 1.41 -9.55 4.79
N ASP A 79 2.47 -8.94 4.28
CA ASP A 79 2.64 -7.48 4.26
C ASP A 79 1.49 -6.83 3.45
N ALA A 80 1.17 -7.36 2.27
CA ALA A 80 0.05 -6.87 1.47
C ALA A 80 -1.30 -6.99 2.19
N ARG A 81 -1.52 -8.10 2.92
CA ARG A 81 -2.73 -8.28 3.72
C ARG A 81 -2.81 -7.27 4.86
N ASP A 82 -1.71 -7.06 5.57
CA ASP A 82 -1.65 -6.15 6.71
C ASP A 82 -1.84 -4.70 6.27
N GLU A 83 -1.37 -4.33 5.06
CA GLU A 83 -1.65 -3.03 4.42
C GLU A 83 -3.16 -2.83 4.19
N VAL A 84 -3.86 -3.85 3.66
CA VAL A 84 -5.32 -3.78 3.46
C VAL A 84 -6.07 -3.70 4.79
N ILE A 85 -5.62 -4.45 5.82
CA ILE A 85 -6.23 -4.41 7.16
C ILE A 85 -6.08 -3.00 7.76
N ASN A 86 -4.90 -2.41 7.69
CA ASN A 86 -4.65 -1.06 8.20
C ASN A 86 -5.52 -0.01 7.47
N ALA A 87 -5.65 -0.13 6.15
CA ALA A 87 -6.54 0.74 5.36
C ALA A 87 -8.02 0.55 5.74
N TYR A 88 -8.45 -0.70 5.99
CA TYR A 88 -9.79 -1.02 6.45
C TYR A 88 -10.08 -0.40 7.82
N GLU A 89 -9.20 -0.59 8.80
CA GLU A 89 -9.33 -0.02 10.14
C GLU A 89 -9.40 1.52 10.09
N GLY A 90 -8.59 2.13 9.22
CA GLY A 90 -8.57 3.58 9.04
C GLY A 90 -9.88 4.16 8.54
N ILE A 91 -10.68 3.41 7.77
CA ILE A 91 -11.98 3.89 7.25
C ILE A 91 -13.20 3.33 7.98
N ALA A 92 -13.06 2.20 8.68
CA ALA A 92 -14.20 1.55 9.34
C ALA A 92 -14.80 2.39 10.48
N GLU A 93 -13.98 3.18 11.17
CA GLU A 93 -14.40 4.05 12.28
C GLU A 93 -14.90 5.43 11.80
N LEU A 94 -14.74 5.76 10.52
CA LEU A 94 -15.16 7.03 9.98
C LEU A 94 -16.69 7.11 9.92
N ARG A 95 -17.22 8.29 10.26
CA ARG A 95 -18.65 8.59 10.14
C ARG A 95 -18.88 9.43 8.89
N ALA A 96 -19.42 8.80 7.87
CA ALA A 96 -19.87 9.48 6.66
C ALA A 96 -21.29 10.02 6.88
N ASP A 97 -21.49 11.30 6.60
CA ASP A 97 -22.81 11.94 6.64
C ASP A 97 -23.40 12.07 5.21
N ASP A 98 -22.53 12.18 4.20
CA ASP A 98 -22.94 12.27 2.80
C ASP A 98 -23.28 10.88 2.24
N PRO A 99 -24.44 10.69 1.60
CA PRO A 99 -24.83 9.40 1.01
C PRO A 99 -23.82 8.83 0.00
N ALA A 100 -23.12 9.69 -0.74
CA ALA A 100 -22.10 9.25 -1.68
C ALA A 100 -20.85 8.69 -0.96
N ASP A 101 -20.45 9.30 0.15
CA ASP A 101 -19.34 8.82 0.95
C ASP A 101 -19.70 7.54 1.72
N ILE A 102 -20.95 7.41 2.20
CA ILE A 102 -21.45 6.16 2.77
C ILE A 102 -21.36 5.02 1.75
N ALA A 103 -21.84 5.24 0.53
CA ALA A 103 -21.78 4.23 -0.53
C ALA A 103 -20.33 3.85 -0.89
N ARG A 104 -19.41 4.84 -0.97
CA ARG A 104 -17.99 4.60 -1.22
C ARG A 104 -17.33 3.82 -0.09
N GLN A 105 -17.60 4.19 1.16
CA GLN A 105 -17.08 3.49 2.34
C GLN A 105 -17.54 2.02 2.35
N GLN A 106 -18.81 1.76 2.07
CA GLN A 106 -19.35 0.41 2.00
C GLN A 106 -18.67 -0.41 0.88
N MET A 107 -18.58 0.14 -0.32
CA MET A 107 -17.90 -0.52 -1.45
C MET A 107 -16.43 -0.83 -1.13
N LEU A 108 -15.72 0.10 -0.49
CA LEU A 108 -14.33 -0.11 -0.07
C LEU A 108 -14.20 -1.23 0.95
N THR A 109 -15.00 -1.22 2.01
CA THR A 109 -14.94 -2.23 3.07
C THR A 109 -15.29 -3.64 2.57
N GLU A 110 -16.25 -3.75 1.66
CA GLU A 110 -16.60 -5.01 0.97
C GLU A 110 -15.42 -5.52 0.10
N SER A 111 -14.83 -4.63 -0.69
CA SER A 111 -13.68 -4.96 -1.55
C SER A 111 -12.45 -5.36 -0.73
N MET A 112 -12.15 -4.64 0.34
CA MET A 112 -11.04 -4.96 1.27
C MET A 112 -11.22 -6.32 1.90
N THR A 113 -12.43 -6.65 2.36
CA THR A 113 -12.76 -7.98 2.93
C THR A 113 -12.51 -9.09 1.91
N SER A 114 -12.92 -8.89 0.66
CA SER A 114 -12.67 -9.82 -0.44
C SER A 114 -11.17 -10.00 -0.71
N ILE A 115 -10.41 -8.90 -0.78
CA ILE A 115 -8.95 -8.93 -1.02
C ILE A 115 -8.23 -9.65 0.13
N ILE A 116 -8.57 -9.38 1.38
CA ILE A 116 -8.01 -10.09 2.56
C ILE A 116 -8.26 -11.59 2.44
N GLY A 117 -9.47 -12.01 2.09
CA GLY A 117 -9.81 -13.43 1.86
C GLY A 117 -8.96 -14.05 0.76
N THR A 118 -8.78 -13.32 -0.35
CA THR A 118 -7.99 -13.76 -1.50
C THR A 118 -6.50 -13.87 -1.15
N LEU A 119 -5.93 -12.91 -0.39
CA LEU A 119 -4.54 -12.96 0.09
C LEU A 119 -4.30 -14.11 1.07
N ASN A 120 -5.29 -14.43 1.91
CA ASN A 120 -5.24 -15.61 2.78
C ASN A 120 -5.22 -16.93 1.96
N ALA A 121 -6.05 -17.02 0.92
CA ALA A 121 -6.04 -18.16 0.00
C ALA A 121 -4.70 -18.27 -0.74
N ALA A 122 -4.13 -17.16 -1.20
CA ALA A 122 -2.79 -17.10 -1.76
C ALA A 122 -1.72 -17.65 -0.83
N SER A 123 -1.73 -17.19 0.43
CA SER A 123 -0.79 -17.65 1.45
C SER A 123 -0.93 -19.15 1.75
N ALA A 124 -2.15 -19.69 1.74
CA ALA A 124 -2.39 -21.11 1.92
C ALA A 124 -1.86 -21.94 0.73
N ALA A 125 -2.04 -21.45 -0.50
CA ALA A 125 -1.51 -22.09 -1.71
C ALA A 125 0.03 -22.11 -1.73
N VAL A 126 0.67 -20.99 -1.45
CA VAL A 126 2.15 -20.86 -1.41
C VAL A 126 2.77 -21.79 -0.36
N ARG A 127 2.10 -21.97 0.78
CA ARG A 127 2.55 -22.88 1.86
C ARG A 127 2.18 -24.35 1.62
N GLY A 128 1.51 -24.67 0.53
CA GLY A 128 1.08 -26.04 0.23
C GLY A 128 -0.02 -26.58 1.17
N ILE A 129 -0.73 -25.68 1.89
CA ILE A 129 -1.83 -26.04 2.81
C ILE A 129 -3.11 -26.31 2.03
N ALA A 130 -3.33 -25.58 0.93
CA ALA A 130 -4.46 -25.76 0.05
C ALA A 130 -4.02 -25.72 -1.42
N SER A 131 -4.61 -26.59 -2.24
CA SER A 131 -4.37 -26.65 -3.70
C SER A 131 -5.45 -25.94 -4.51
N GLN A 132 -6.52 -25.51 -3.85
CA GLN A 132 -7.66 -24.82 -4.45
C GLN A 132 -8.01 -23.56 -3.66
N PRO A 133 -8.25 -22.44 -4.35
CA PRO A 133 -8.08 -22.21 -5.80
C PRO A 133 -6.59 -22.23 -6.21
N PRO A 134 -6.26 -22.52 -7.49
CA PRO A 134 -4.88 -22.49 -7.97
C PRO A 134 -4.32 -21.05 -7.98
N ALA A 135 -3.00 -20.92 -7.80
CA ALA A 135 -2.34 -19.64 -7.57
C ALA A 135 -2.53 -18.61 -8.70
N ASP A 136 -2.57 -19.08 -9.96
CA ASP A 136 -2.83 -18.26 -11.15
C ASP A 136 -4.23 -17.64 -11.12
N ARG A 137 -5.22 -18.40 -10.62
CA ARG A 137 -6.57 -17.89 -10.44
C ARG A 137 -6.62 -16.84 -9.32
N VAL A 138 -6.02 -17.14 -8.17
CA VAL A 138 -5.94 -16.20 -7.03
C VAL A 138 -5.29 -14.88 -7.44
N ARG A 139 -4.20 -14.97 -8.21
CA ARG A 139 -3.52 -13.79 -8.76
C ARG A 139 -4.44 -12.98 -9.68
N ASN A 140 -5.17 -13.65 -10.58
CA ASN A 140 -6.11 -12.98 -11.47
C ASN A 140 -7.29 -12.33 -10.71
N ASP A 141 -7.79 -12.99 -9.68
CA ASP A 141 -8.85 -12.48 -8.81
C ASP A 141 -8.39 -11.21 -8.08
N LEU A 142 -7.15 -11.16 -7.55
CA LEU A 142 -6.57 -9.94 -6.95
C LEU A 142 -6.52 -8.77 -7.94
N LEU A 143 -6.06 -9.01 -9.17
CA LEU A 143 -5.99 -7.99 -10.21
C LEU A 143 -7.39 -7.52 -10.66
N ALA A 144 -8.34 -8.44 -10.75
CA ALA A 144 -9.71 -8.14 -11.14
C ALA A 144 -10.40 -7.25 -10.09
N VAL A 145 -10.30 -7.60 -8.80
CA VAL A 145 -10.89 -6.80 -7.73
C VAL A 145 -10.25 -5.42 -7.64
N ALA A 146 -8.92 -5.31 -7.78
CA ALA A 146 -8.24 -4.02 -7.81
C ALA A 146 -8.73 -3.13 -8.97
N ALA A 147 -8.88 -3.70 -10.17
CA ALA A 147 -9.38 -2.97 -11.34
C ALA A 147 -10.86 -2.60 -11.22
N GLU A 148 -11.67 -3.41 -10.56
CA GLU A 148 -13.07 -3.14 -10.31
C GLU A 148 -13.24 -2.01 -9.29
N LEU A 149 -12.46 -2.04 -8.21
CA LEU A 149 -12.43 -0.99 -7.20
C LEU A 149 -12.07 0.37 -7.80
N GLU A 150 -11.04 0.45 -8.66
CA GLU A 150 -10.67 1.70 -9.34
C GLU A 150 -11.76 2.22 -10.28
N ARG A 151 -12.51 1.33 -10.93
CA ARG A 151 -13.62 1.72 -11.81
C ARG A 151 -14.85 2.19 -11.03
N GLY A 152 -15.17 1.49 -9.96
CA GLY A 152 -16.34 1.79 -9.13
C GLY A 152 -16.19 3.05 -8.27
N TYR A 153 -14.94 3.43 -7.96
CA TYR A 153 -14.66 4.59 -7.12
C TYR A 153 -14.78 5.93 -7.88
N ARG A 154 -14.74 5.95 -9.22
CA ARG A 154 -14.86 7.16 -10.04
C ARG A 154 -16.27 7.69 -10.05
#